data_addfaff31e2bd44fd76b167520b98a88
#
_entry.id   addfaff31e2bd44fd76b167520b98a88
#
_cell.length_a   1.000
_cell.length_b   1.000
_cell.length_c   1.000
_cell.angle_alpha   90.00
_cell.angle_beta   90.00
_cell.angle_gamma   90.00
#
_symmetry.space_group_name_H-M   'P 1'
#
loop_
_entity.id
_entity.type
_entity.pdbx_description
1 polymer ?
#
loop_
_entity_poly.entity_id
_entity_poly.type
_entity_poly.pdbx_seq_one_letter_code
_entity_poly.pdbx_strand_id
1 'polypeptide(L)'
;EIQKVREDGYENTNIIEMSENYFYLADETVDAAEEYSQYCASQLDMIEKGLIVTCTLIICIIIRESISAVVLMKKNKELNKLAYIDLHTGLPNRSRVEELLIEYHQFEKPIAMIIFDLNDLKEVNDTLGHIAGDTLIMNFAHIIRTSIPEKYFVGRYGGDEFIALLNDVSEDEVKSIIKKVQ
;
A
#
# COMPACT_ATOMS: atom_id res chain seq x y z
N GLU A 1 -75.44 1.75 -4.83
CA GLU A 1 -76.28 0.58 -5.18
C GLU A 1 -76.95 -0.03 -3.94
N ILE A 2 -76.24 -0.33 -2.87
CA ILE A 2 -76.84 -0.77 -1.58
C ILE A 2 -77.89 0.20 -1.09
N GLN A 3 -77.67 1.51 -1.29
CA GLN A 3 -78.64 2.55 -0.93
C GLN A 3 -79.87 2.54 -1.83
N LYS A 4 -79.69 2.18 -3.12
CA LYS A 4 -80.80 2.04 -4.09
C LYS A 4 -81.68 0.83 -3.78
N VAL A 5 -81.08 -0.32 -3.41
CA VAL A 5 -81.84 -1.51 -2.93
C VAL A 5 -82.61 -1.20 -1.66
N ARG A 6 -82.08 -0.34 -0.80
CA ARG A 6 -82.69 0.06 0.47
C ARG A 6 -83.89 1.01 0.27
N GLU A 7 -83.82 1.83 -0.81
CA GLU A 7 -84.89 2.79 -1.14
C GLU A 7 -85.99 2.18 -2.02
N ASP A 8 -85.62 1.34 -3.01
CA ASP A 8 -86.52 0.77 -4.03
C ASP A 8 -87.13 -0.58 -3.64
N GLY A 9 -86.54 -1.26 -2.64
CA GLY A 9 -86.96 -2.59 -2.21
C GLY A 9 -86.48 -3.73 -3.13
N TYR A 10 -86.43 -4.96 -2.62
CA TYR A 10 -85.91 -6.15 -3.34
C TYR A 10 -86.69 -6.49 -4.61
N GLU A 11 -87.97 -6.20 -4.67
CA GLU A 11 -88.86 -6.52 -5.82
C GLU A 11 -88.67 -5.61 -7.04
N ASN A 12 -88.13 -4.43 -6.79
CA ASN A 12 -87.91 -3.39 -7.84
C ASN A 12 -86.44 -3.27 -8.27
N THR A 13 -85.57 -4.10 -7.75
CA THR A 13 -84.12 -4.04 -8.02
C THR A 13 -83.65 -5.33 -8.67
N ASN A 14 -82.97 -5.28 -9.85
CA ASN A 14 -82.42 -6.46 -10.49
C ASN A 14 -81.13 -6.92 -9.76
N ILE A 15 -81.30 -7.67 -8.66
CA ILE A 15 -80.23 -8.09 -7.78
C ILE A 15 -79.22 -9.00 -8.55
N ILE A 16 -79.66 -9.81 -9.50
CA ILE A 16 -78.80 -10.69 -10.25
C ILE A 16 -77.84 -9.89 -11.16
N GLU A 17 -78.32 -8.96 -11.91
CA GLU A 17 -77.53 -8.07 -12.78
C GLU A 17 -76.53 -7.21 -11.96
N MET A 18 -76.97 -6.76 -10.80
CA MET A 18 -76.09 -6.04 -9.86
C MET A 18 -74.98 -6.94 -9.32
N SER A 19 -75.27 -8.17 -8.98
CA SER A 19 -74.26 -9.09 -8.47
C SER A 19 -73.26 -9.47 -9.51
N GLU A 20 -73.67 -9.74 -10.75
CA GLU A 20 -72.80 -10.02 -11.89
C GLU A 20 -71.85 -8.80 -12.18
N ASN A 21 -72.40 -7.58 -12.13
CA ASN A 21 -71.60 -6.37 -12.31
C ASN A 21 -70.57 -6.17 -11.21
N TYR A 22 -70.88 -6.56 -9.97
CA TYR A 22 -69.90 -6.55 -8.87
C TYR A 22 -68.82 -7.59 -9.06
N PHE A 23 -69.15 -8.77 -9.50
CA PHE A 23 -68.18 -9.82 -9.80
C PHE A 23 -67.24 -9.42 -10.94
N TYR A 24 -67.82 -8.84 -12.00
CA TYR A 24 -66.99 -8.33 -13.11
C TYR A 24 -66.05 -7.22 -12.67
N LEU A 25 -66.51 -6.26 -11.88
CA LEU A 25 -65.70 -5.15 -11.35
C LEU A 25 -64.61 -5.68 -10.37
N ALA A 26 -64.92 -6.69 -9.57
CA ALA A 26 -63.96 -7.32 -8.70
C ALA A 26 -62.83 -8.06 -9.48
N ASP A 27 -63.22 -8.78 -10.54
CA ASP A 27 -62.30 -9.51 -11.43
C ASP A 27 -61.36 -8.53 -12.15
N GLU A 28 -61.91 -7.44 -12.73
CA GLU A 28 -61.11 -6.38 -13.36
C GLU A 28 -60.13 -5.72 -12.38
N THR A 29 -60.53 -5.52 -11.12
CA THR A 29 -59.63 -4.95 -10.10
C THR A 29 -58.53 -5.90 -9.69
N VAL A 30 -58.77 -7.21 -9.64
CA VAL A 30 -57.77 -8.22 -9.38
C VAL A 30 -56.75 -8.31 -10.53
N ASP A 31 -57.23 -8.37 -11.77
CA ASP A 31 -56.37 -8.40 -12.95
C ASP A 31 -55.44 -7.17 -13.01
N ALA A 32 -56.00 -5.96 -12.77
CA ALA A 32 -55.22 -4.72 -12.72
C ALA A 32 -54.15 -4.76 -11.59
N ALA A 33 -54.49 -5.32 -10.44
CA ALA A 33 -53.55 -5.46 -9.34
C ALA A 33 -52.43 -6.46 -9.63
N GLU A 34 -52.74 -7.59 -10.32
CA GLU A 34 -51.78 -8.54 -10.77
C GLU A 34 -50.81 -7.95 -11.81
N GLU A 35 -51.33 -7.23 -12.82
CA GLU A 35 -50.53 -6.56 -13.82
C GLU A 35 -49.58 -5.53 -13.19
N TYR A 36 -50.06 -4.73 -12.25
CA TYR A 36 -49.23 -3.78 -11.52
C TYR A 36 -48.17 -4.48 -10.66
N SER A 37 -48.50 -5.57 -10.01
CA SER A 37 -47.55 -6.37 -9.23
C SER A 37 -46.42 -6.96 -10.10
N GLN A 38 -46.76 -7.50 -11.27
CA GLN A 38 -45.80 -8.02 -12.25
C GLN A 38 -44.89 -6.90 -12.78
N TYR A 39 -45.46 -5.72 -13.08
CA TYR A 39 -44.68 -4.56 -13.47
C TYR A 39 -43.67 -4.15 -12.39
N CYS A 40 -44.10 -4.01 -11.13
CA CYS A 40 -43.22 -3.69 -10.03
C CYS A 40 -42.11 -4.74 -9.84
N ALA A 41 -42.44 -6.02 -9.94
CA ALA A 41 -41.47 -7.11 -9.84
C ALA A 41 -40.39 -7.01 -10.94
N SER A 42 -40.82 -6.71 -12.17
CA SER A 42 -39.88 -6.55 -13.30
C SER A 42 -38.94 -5.34 -13.13
N GLN A 43 -39.42 -4.25 -12.57
CA GLN A 43 -38.62 -3.06 -12.25
C GLN A 43 -37.57 -3.37 -11.16
N LEU A 44 -37.97 -4.08 -10.11
CA LEU A 44 -37.07 -4.51 -9.04
C LEU A 44 -35.96 -5.42 -9.59
N ASP A 45 -36.29 -6.40 -10.42
CA ASP A 45 -35.33 -7.30 -11.05
C ASP A 45 -34.29 -6.54 -11.91
N MET A 46 -34.73 -5.53 -12.68
CA MET A 46 -33.81 -4.67 -13.44
C MET A 46 -32.88 -3.85 -12.53
N ILE A 47 -33.37 -3.30 -11.43
CA ILE A 47 -32.58 -2.54 -10.46
C ILE A 47 -31.56 -3.48 -9.79
N GLU A 48 -31.98 -4.68 -9.38
CA GLU A 48 -31.10 -5.67 -8.75
C GLU A 48 -29.94 -6.05 -9.69
N LYS A 49 -30.25 -6.39 -10.95
CA LYS A 49 -29.24 -6.71 -11.96
C LYS A 49 -28.30 -5.54 -12.23
N GLY A 50 -28.81 -4.31 -12.28
CA GLY A 50 -28.02 -3.10 -12.41
C GLY A 50 -27.04 -2.91 -11.23
N LEU A 51 -27.50 -3.14 -10.00
CA LEU A 51 -26.67 -3.08 -8.80
C LEU A 51 -25.56 -4.13 -8.81
N ILE A 52 -25.87 -5.37 -9.20
CA ILE A 52 -24.86 -6.44 -9.29
C ILE A 52 -23.76 -6.06 -10.29
N VAL A 53 -24.11 -5.55 -11.46
CA VAL A 53 -23.14 -5.13 -12.47
C VAL A 53 -22.27 -3.97 -11.95
N THR A 54 -22.86 -2.98 -11.33
CA THR A 54 -22.11 -1.84 -10.77
C THR A 54 -21.18 -2.26 -9.64
N CYS A 55 -21.62 -3.12 -8.73
CA CYS A 55 -20.80 -3.66 -7.66
C CYS A 55 -19.61 -4.48 -8.21
N THR A 56 -19.83 -5.32 -9.20
CA THR A 56 -18.74 -6.10 -9.82
C THR A 56 -17.71 -5.20 -10.50
N LEU A 57 -18.13 -4.15 -11.19
CA LEU A 57 -17.22 -3.17 -11.79
C LEU A 57 -16.38 -2.43 -10.73
N ILE A 58 -16.99 -2.02 -9.63
CA ILE A 58 -16.28 -1.35 -8.53
C ILE A 58 -15.25 -2.30 -7.92
N ILE A 59 -15.61 -3.56 -7.67
CA ILE A 59 -14.68 -4.57 -7.14
C ILE A 59 -13.48 -4.76 -8.10
N CYS A 60 -13.73 -4.87 -9.39
CA CYS A 60 -12.66 -5.00 -10.39
C CYS A 60 -11.71 -3.79 -10.38
N ILE A 61 -12.23 -2.56 -10.24
CA ILE A 61 -11.42 -1.34 -10.15
C ILE A 61 -10.55 -1.38 -8.87
N ILE A 62 -11.13 -1.73 -7.72
CA ILE A 62 -10.40 -1.82 -6.46
C ILE A 62 -9.27 -2.85 -6.55
N ILE A 63 -9.53 -4.02 -7.11
CA ILE A 63 -8.51 -5.06 -7.31
C ILE A 63 -7.38 -4.54 -8.21
N ARG A 64 -7.71 -3.90 -9.32
CA ARG A 64 -6.71 -3.34 -10.25
C ARG A 64 -5.82 -2.29 -9.55
N GLU A 65 -6.41 -1.35 -8.82
CA GLU A 65 -5.66 -0.31 -8.10
C GLU A 65 -4.78 -0.93 -7.00
N SER A 66 -5.27 -1.94 -6.29
CA SER A 66 -4.50 -2.65 -5.26
C SER A 66 -3.26 -3.35 -5.87
N ILE A 67 -3.42 -4.02 -7.00
CA ILE A 67 -2.30 -4.66 -7.71
C ILE A 67 -1.29 -3.60 -8.18
N SER A 68 -1.75 -2.51 -8.77
CA SER A 68 -0.90 -1.41 -9.24
C SER A 68 -0.09 -0.79 -8.09
N ALA A 69 -0.71 -0.59 -6.93
CA ALA A 69 -0.03 -0.08 -5.75
C ALA A 69 1.09 -1.02 -5.26
N VAL A 70 0.84 -2.34 -5.21
CA VAL A 70 1.86 -3.33 -4.82
C VAL A 70 3.03 -3.35 -5.80
N VAL A 71 2.78 -3.29 -7.10
CA VAL A 71 3.83 -3.24 -8.14
C VAL A 71 4.66 -1.98 -7.99
N LEU A 72 4.01 -0.82 -7.80
CA LEU A 72 4.70 0.46 -7.60
C LEU A 72 5.57 0.47 -6.34
N MET A 73 5.07 -0.09 -5.23
CA MET A 73 5.84 -0.24 -3.99
C MET A 73 7.09 -1.10 -4.17
N LYS A 74 6.98 -2.23 -4.88
CA LYS A 74 8.15 -3.07 -5.20
C LYS A 74 9.18 -2.31 -6.05
N LYS A 75 8.73 -1.61 -7.09
CA LYS A 75 9.61 -0.83 -7.96
C LYS A 75 10.31 0.31 -7.20
N ASN A 76 9.59 1.02 -6.33
CA ASN A 76 10.19 2.04 -5.47
C ASN A 76 11.23 1.46 -4.50
N LYS A 77 10.97 0.28 -3.93
CA LYS A 77 11.93 -0.38 -3.04
C LYS A 77 13.22 -0.78 -3.78
N GLU A 78 13.12 -1.23 -5.02
CA GLU A 78 14.29 -1.54 -5.87
C GLU A 78 15.05 -0.27 -6.25
N LEU A 79 14.34 0.78 -6.66
CA LEU A 79 14.95 2.08 -6.96
C LEU A 79 15.68 2.67 -5.75
N ASN A 80 15.09 2.60 -4.56
CA ASN A 80 15.72 3.07 -3.32
C ASN A 80 16.98 2.24 -2.98
N LYS A 81 16.96 0.92 -3.20
CA LYS A 81 18.18 0.12 -3.03
C LYS A 81 19.30 0.58 -3.96
N LEU A 82 18.99 0.81 -5.24
CA LEU A 82 19.99 1.30 -6.20
C LEU A 82 20.45 2.73 -5.89
N ALA A 83 19.55 3.57 -5.33
CA ALA A 83 19.87 4.96 -5.01
C ALA A 83 20.71 5.11 -3.73
N TYR A 84 20.57 4.20 -2.73
CA TYR A 84 21.12 4.40 -1.39
C TYR A 84 22.03 3.28 -0.88
N ILE A 85 22.20 2.20 -1.63
CA ILE A 85 23.07 1.06 -1.24
C ILE A 85 24.23 0.95 -2.22
N ASP A 86 25.42 0.78 -1.70
CA ASP A 86 26.59 0.33 -2.45
C ASP A 86 26.45 -1.17 -2.75
N LEU A 87 26.33 -1.51 -4.02
CA LEU A 87 26.05 -2.89 -4.45
C LEU A 87 27.21 -3.84 -4.18
N HIS A 88 28.42 -3.31 -4.02
CA HIS A 88 29.61 -4.11 -3.80
C HIS A 88 29.74 -4.55 -2.34
N THR A 89 29.50 -3.64 -1.39
CA THR A 89 29.66 -3.89 0.04
C THR A 89 28.33 -4.17 0.76
N GLY A 90 27.20 -3.81 0.15
CA GLY A 90 25.90 -3.89 0.78
C GLY A 90 25.64 -2.82 1.85
N LEU A 91 26.59 -1.92 2.08
CA LEU A 91 26.46 -0.78 2.98
C LEU A 91 25.71 0.38 2.29
N PRO A 92 25.13 1.32 3.06
CA PRO A 92 24.70 2.61 2.54
C PRO A 92 25.79 3.28 1.72
N ASN A 93 25.42 3.82 0.57
CA ASN A 93 26.36 4.51 -0.33
C ASN A 93 26.52 5.99 0.04
N ARG A 94 27.37 6.69 -0.71
CA ARG A 94 27.64 8.12 -0.56
C ARG A 94 26.37 8.97 -0.53
N SER A 95 25.41 8.73 -1.43
CA SER A 95 24.17 9.51 -1.47
C SER A 95 23.37 9.41 -0.16
N ARG A 96 23.33 8.23 0.45
CA ARG A 96 22.66 8.04 1.75
C ARG A 96 23.42 8.68 2.89
N VAL A 97 24.77 8.66 2.85
CA VAL A 97 25.61 9.38 3.83
C VAL A 97 25.32 10.88 3.79
N GLU A 98 25.35 11.48 2.58
CA GLU A 98 25.13 12.92 2.39
C GLU A 98 23.73 13.35 2.83
N GLU A 99 22.70 12.59 2.50
CA GLU A 99 21.33 12.84 2.94
C GLU A 99 21.22 12.80 4.48
N LEU A 100 21.82 11.80 5.13
CA LEU A 100 21.80 11.67 6.58
C LEU A 100 22.58 12.78 7.30
N LEU A 101 23.67 13.25 6.72
CA LEU A 101 24.41 14.41 7.26
C LEU A 101 23.57 15.67 7.24
N ILE A 102 22.73 15.87 6.21
CA ILE A 102 21.78 17.00 6.16
C ILE A 102 20.71 16.85 7.25
N GLU A 103 20.17 15.64 7.41
CA GLU A 103 19.21 15.37 8.49
C GLU A 103 19.81 15.65 9.86
N TYR A 104 21.06 15.22 10.11
CA TYR A 104 21.74 15.40 11.41
C TYR A 104 22.07 16.85 11.75
N HIS A 105 22.18 17.74 10.80
CA HIS A 105 22.33 19.18 11.07
C HIS A 105 21.16 19.78 11.87
N GLN A 106 20.04 19.08 11.94
CA GLN A 106 18.83 19.49 12.67
C GLN A 106 18.78 18.94 14.12
N PHE A 107 19.74 18.09 14.52
CA PHE A 107 19.74 17.50 15.86
C PHE A 107 20.53 18.36 16.86
N GLU A 108 19.95 18.58 18.05
CA GLU A 108 20.57 19.29 19.15
C GLU A 108 21.60 18.43 19.95
N LYS A 109 21.73 17.15 19.62
CA LYS A 109 22.60 16.20 20.33
C LYS A 109 23.97 16.09 19.68
N PRO A 110 25.03 15.77 20.48
CA PRO A 110 26.36 15.57 19.93
C PRO A 110 26.40 14.39 18.96
N ILE A 111 27.07 14.62 17.84
CA ILE A 111 27.30 13.62 16.79
C ILE A 111 28.80 13.46 16.63
N ALA A 112 29.29 12.22 16.65
CA ALA A 112 30.64 11.90 16.22
C ALA A 112 30.63 11.32 14.82
N MET A 113 31.53 11.80 13.97
CA MET A 113 31.79 11.24 12.64
C MET A 113 33.17 10.61 12.65
N ILE A 114 33.23 9.33 12.27
CA ILE A 114 34.50 8.61 12.12
C ILE A 114 34.66 8.30 10.62
N ILE A 115 35.80 8.69 10.09
CA ILE A 115 36.18 8.37 8.70
C ILE A 115 37.25 7.28 8.76
N PHE A 116 37.03 6.22 8.00
CA PHE A 116 37.97 5.13 7.83
C PHE A 116 38.43 5.12 6.37
N ASP A 117 39.72 4.94 6.20
CA ASP A 117 40.35 4.81 4.90
C ASP A 117 41.05 3.45 4.83
N LEU A 118 40.88 2.73 3.74
CA LEU A 118 41.47 1.42 3.53
C LEU A 118 42.87 1.55 2.93
N ASN A 119 43.89 1.41 3.76
CA ASN A 119 45.26 1.56 3.34
C ASN A 119 45.68 0.53 2.26
N ASP A 120 46.58 0.95 1.38
CA ASP A 120 47.29 0.11 0.41
C ASP A 120 46.37 -0.57 -0.63
N LEU A 121 45.12 -0.15 -0.79
CA LEU A 121 44.19 -0.70 -1.80
C LEU A 121 44.77 -0.64 -3.21
N LYS A 122 45.48 0.47 -3.55
CA LYS A 122 46.11 0.61 -4.84
C LYS A 122 47.23 -0.39 -5.05
N GLU A 123 48.09 -0.61 -4.05
CA GLU A 123 49.19 -1.59 -4.14
C GLU A 123 48.66 -3.03 -4.29
N VAL A 124 47.58 -3.35 -3.57
CA VAL A 124 46.89 -4.66 -3.72
C VAL A 124 46.32 -4.81 -5.13
N ASN A 125 45.67 -3.78 -5.67
CA ASN A 125 45.15 -3.81 -7.03
C ASN A 125 46.24 -3.98 -8.08
N ASP A 126 47.37 -3.25 -7.93
CA ASP A 126 48.50 -3.29 -8.88
C ASP A 126 49.28 -4.62 -8.82
N THR A 127 49.34 -5.25 -7.64
CA THR A 127 50.13 -6.47 -7.42
C THR A 127 49.29 -7.74 -7.60
N LEU A 128 48.06 -7.77 -7.09
CA LEU A 128 47.22 -8.99 -7.02
C LEU A 128 45.96 -8.88 -7.90
N GLY A 129 45.76 -7.73 -8.55
CA GLY A 129 44.61 -7.45 -9.43
C GLY A 129 43.36 -6.99 -8.71
N HIS A 130 42.43 -6.42 -9.47
CA HIS A 130 41.21 -5.79 -8.95
C HIS A 130 40.30 -6.72 -8.15
N ILE A 131 40.30 -8.05 -8.44
CA ILE A 131 39.49 -9.01 -7.68
C ILE A 131 39.98 -9.11 -6.23
N ALA A 132 41.31 -9.02 -6.01
CA ALA A 132 41.89 -9.02 -4.67
C ALA A 132 41.53 -7.72 -3.90
N GLY A 133 41.61 -6.58 -4.58
CA GLY A 133 41.18 -5.30 -4.01
C GLY A 133 39.68 -5.27 -3.67
N ASP A 134 38.85 -5.81 -4.54
CA ASP A 134 37.40 -5.96 -4.27
C ASP A 134 37.13 -6.83 -3.04
N THR A 135 37.86 -7.93 -2.90
CA THR A 135 37.76 -8.79 -1.70
C THR A 135 38.21 -8.05 -0.45
N LEU A 136 39.27 -7.25 -0.53
CA LEU A 136 39.77 -6.43 0.58
C LEU A 136 38.71 -5.39 1.03
N ILE A 137 38.06 -4.70 0.09
CA ILE A 137 36.99 -3.75 0.34
C ILE A 137 35.79 -4.45 1.03
N MET A 138 35.36 -5.61 0.56
CA MET A 138 34.27 -6.37 1.16
C MET A 138 34.58 -6.83 2.59
N ASN A 139 35.77 -7.32 2.81
CA ASN A 139 36.23 -7.74 4.13
C ASN A 139 36.28 -6.57 5.11
N PHE A 140 36.80 -5.41 4.69
CA PHE A 140 36.83 -4.21 5.50
C PHE A 140 35.44 -3.69 5.83
N ALA A 141 34.53 -3.67 4.86
CA ALA A 141 33.13 -3.35 5.07
C ALA A 141 32.47 -4.25 6.12
N HIS A 142 32.77 -5.56 6.09
CA HIS A 142 32.30 -6.51 7.07
C HIS A 142 32.87 -6.24 8.47
N ILE A 143 34.15 -5.96 8.57
CA ILE A 143 34.83 -5.63 9.86
C ILE A 143 34.18 -4.38 10.48
N ILE A 144 34.04 -3.29 9.71
CA ILE A 144 33.42 -2.07 10.19
C ILE A 144 31.98 -2.34 10.64
N ARG A 145 31.19 -3.03 9.85
CA ARG A 145 29.79 -3.37 10.15
C ARG A 145 29.63 -4.17 11.44
N THR A 146 30.54 -5.14 11.69
CA THR A 146 30.48 -5.99 12.88
C THR A 146 31.10 -5.35 14.13
N SER A 147 32.02 -4.40 13.96
CA SER A 147 32.69 -3.70 15.05
C SER A 147 31.86 -2.53 15.62
N ILE A 148 31.02 -1.95 14.80
CA ILE A 148 30.17 -0.81 15.15
C ILE A 148 28.76 -1.29 15.51
N PRO A 149 28.21 -0.90 16.70
CA PRO A 149 26.87 -1.28 17.10
C PRO A 149 25.81 -0.89 16.05
N GLU A 150 24.78 -1.74 15.87
CA GLU A 150 23.73 -1.55 14.85
C GLU A 150 22.91 -0.27 14.99
N LYS A 151 22.90 0.33 16.19
CA LYS A 151 22.24 1.61 16.46
C LYS A 151 22.89 2.80 15.73
N TYR A 152 24.13 2.61 15.22
CA TYR A 152 24.88 3.64 14.51
C TYR A 152 24.90 3.40 13.03
N PHE A 153 24.97 4.47 12.29
CA PHE A 153 25.02 4.42 10.84
C PHE A 153 26.45 4.14 10.35
N VAL A 154 26.57 3.28 9.34
CA VAL A 154 27.82 3.01 8.62
C VAL A 154 27.53 3.03 7.14
N GLY A 155 28.36 3.70 6.35
CA GLY A 155 28.24 3.78 4.90
C GLY A 155 29.59 3.81 4.20
N ARG A 156 29.61 3.43 2.91
CA ARG A 156 30.75 3.61 2.02
C ARG A 156 30.64 4.97 1.30
N TYR A 157 31.63 5.82 1.50
CA TYR A 157 31.64 7.18 0.95
C TYR A 157 32.42 7.30 -0.37
N GLY A 158 33.50 6.54 -0.50
CA GLY A 158 34.37 6.52 -1.67
C GLY A 158 34.81 5.12 -2.09
N GLY A 159 35.84 5.02 -2.89
CA GLY A 159 36.41 3.74 -3.32
C GLY A 159 36.94 2.93 -2.14
N ASP A 160 37.69 3.57 -1.27
CA ASP A 160 38.39 3.05 -0.08
C ASP A 160 37.93 3.72 1.21
N GLU A 161 37.04 4.73 1.13
CA GLU A 161 36.58 5.54 2.24
C GLU A 161 35.24 5.03 2.81
N PHE A 162 35.18 4.89 4.12
CA PHE A 162 33.97 4.52 4.87
C PHE A 162 33.70 5.55 5.98
N ILE A 163 32.42 5.75 6.28
CA ILE A 163 31.99 6.71 7.29
C ILE A 163 31.08 6.01 8.29
N ALA A 164 31.34 6.26 9.59
CA ALA A 164 30.39 5.96 10.64
C ALA A 164 29.87 7.26 11.26
N LEU A 165 28.55 7.35 11.47
CA LEU A 165 27.89 8.46 12.14
C LEU A 165 27.27 7.94 13.44
N LEU A 166 27.75 8.49 14.56
CA LEU A 166 27.35 8.08 15.90
C LEU A 166 26.62 9.23 16.58
N ASN A 167 25.34 9.06 16.78
CA ASN A 167 24.50 10.04 17.46
C ASN A 167 24.37 9.68 18.95
N ASP A 168 24.31 10.69 19.82
CA ASP A 168 24.13 10.53 21.26
C ASP A 168 25.20 9.59 21.89
N VAL A 169 26.45 9.80 21.53
CA VAL A 169 27.59 8.96 21.87
C VAL A 169 28.54 9.67 22.80
N SER A 170 29.11 8.93 23.76
CA SER A 170 30.19 9.43 24.65
C SER A 170 31.56 9.32 23.97
N GLU A 171 32.51 10.15 24.40
CA GLU A 171 33.90 10.11 23.90
C GLU A 171 34.57 8.74 24.16
N ASP A 172 34.29 8.10 25.28
CA ASP A 172 34.85 6.79 25.62
C ASP A 172 34.30 5.68 24.70
N GLU A 173 33.02 5.77 24.35
CA GLU A 173 32.39 4.83 23.37
C GLU A 173 33.01 5.01 21.97
N VAL A 174 33.23 6.24 21.51
CA VAL A 174 33.93 6.52 20.26
C VAL A 174 35.33 5.91 20.27
N LYS A 175 36.13 6.14 21.32
CA LYS A 175 37.47 5.55 21.44
C LYS A 175 37.43 4.01 21.42
N SER A 176 36.46 3.42 22.10
CA SER A 176 36.28 1.96 22.09
C SER A 176 35.98 1.42 20.71
N ILE A 177 35.12 2.09 19.93
CA ILE A 177 34.79 1.70 18.55
C ILE A 177 36.02 1.79 17.65
N ILE A 178 36.75 2.89 17.69
CA ILE A 178 37.99 3.06 16.90
C ILE A 178 38.99 1.93 17.20
N LYS A 179 39.19 1.61 18.46
CA LYS A 179 40.11 0.53 18.87
C LYS A 179 39.71 -0.85 18.38
N LYS A 180 38.43 -1.11 18.10
CA LYS A 180 37.94 -2.39 17.59
C LYS A 180 38.12 -2.54 16.09
N VAL A 181 38.20 -1.43 15.36
CA VAL A 181 38.37 -1.42 13.90
C VAL A 181 39.85 -1.41 13.49
N GLN A 182 40.73 -0.86 14.32
CA GLN A 182 42.18 -0.89 14.14
C GLN A 182 42.77 -2.28 14.41
#